data_bcd4aac8304455c132185a91932e27b4
#
_entry.id   bcd4aac8304455c132185a91932e27b4
#
_cell.length_a   1.000
_cell.length_b   1.000
_cell.length_c   1.000
_cell.angle_alpha   90.00
_cell.angle_beta   90.00
_cell.angle_gamma   90.00
#
_symmetry.space_group_name_H-M   'P 1'
#
loop_
_entity.id
_entity.type
_entity.pdbx_description
1 polymer ?
#
loop_
_entity_poly.entity_id
_entity_poly.type
_entity_poly.pdbx_seq_one_letter_code
_entity_poly.pdbx_strand_id
1 'polypeptide(L)'
;MILIPFEYLKKSLFLPLLTPFELAEKLTYAGLETQLVEKKSCLYLEVNPLPNRVDLTCWKGIVQEIKILLDCSEKTFNLTSPKTSKKKLFSVSIATKNCLTFGLGLVKNIKIKTSPI
;
A
#
# COMPACT_ATOMS: atom_id res chain seq x y z
N MET A 1 0.62 2.49 14.68
CA MET A 1 -0.66 1.78 14.46
C MET A 1 -1.14 2.04 13.05
N ILE A 2 -1.36 0.99 12.28
CA ILE A 2 -1.81 1.04 10.89
C ILE A 2 -3.02 0.14 10.75
N LEU A 3 -4.11 0.70 10.23
CA LEU A 3 -5.33 -0.06 9.92
C LEU A 3 -5.33 -0.44 8.44
N ILE A 4 -5.37 -1.74 8.16
CA ILE A 4 -5.46 -2.25 6.80
C ILE A 4 -6.73 -3.08 6.63
N PRO A 5 -7.62 -2.74 5.69
CA PRO A 5 -8.83 -3.52 5.45
C PRO A 5 -8.49 -4.94 4.99
N PHE A 6 -9.11 -5.95 5.59
CA PHE A 6 -8.85 -7.34 5.20
C PHE A 6 -9.22 -7.62 3.74
N GLU A 7 -10.27 -6.99 3.23
CA GLU A 7 -10.65 -7.06 1.82
C GLU A 7 -9.58 -6.50 0.87
N TYR A 8 -8.81 -5.49 1.31
CA TYR A 8 -7.68 -4.99 0.54
C TYR A 8 -6.59 -6.05 0.40
N LEU A 9 -6.29 -6.79 1.48
CA LEU A 9 -5.31 -7.88 1.44
C LEU A 9 -5.75 -8.99 0.49
N LYS A 10 -7.02 -9.39 0.52
CA LYS A 10 -7.59 -10.36 -0.42
C LYS A 10 -7.49 -9.92 -1.88
N LYS A 11 -7.62 -8.62 -2.14
CA LYS A 11 -7.47 -8.05 -3.49
C LYS A 11 -6.01 -8.00 -3.93
N SER A 12 -5.09 -7.82 -3.00
CA SER A 12 -3.66 -7.60 -3.29
C SER A 12 -2.85 -8.91 -3.36
N LEU A 13 -3.25 -9.92 -2.61
CA LEU A 13 -2.52 -11.18 -2.48
C LEU A 13 -3.40 -12.38 -2.82
N PHE A 14 -2.76 -13.45 -3.31
CA PHE A 14 -3.35 -14.78 -3.33
C PHE A 14 -3.14 -15.43 -1.95
N LEU A 15 -3.94 -14.97 -0.99
CA LEU A 15 -3.87 -15.50 0.37
C LEU A 15 -4.24 -17.00 0.37
N PRO A 16 -3.51 -17.84 1.12
CA PRO A 16 -3.95 -19.20 1.39
C PRO A 16 -5.28 -19.19 2.16
N LEU A 17 -5.90 -20.34 2.29
CA LEU A 17 -7.11 -20.53 3.10
C LEU A 17 -6.78 -20.30 4.58
N LEU A 18 -6.76 -19.02 4.98
CA LEU A 18 -6.52 -18.56 6.34
C LEU A 18 -7.68 -17.66 6.78
N THR A 19 -8.09 -17.85 8.02
CA THR A 19 -9.00 -16.90 8.65
C THR A 19 -8.27 -15.60 8.98
N PRO A 20 -8.98 -14.47 9.11
CA PRO A 20 -8.37 -13.21 9.54
C PRO A 20 -7.64 -13.33 10.89
N PHE A 21 -8.17 -14.16 11.78
CA PHE A 21 -7.58 -14.42 13.09
C PHE A 21 -6.23 -15.14 12.98
N GLU A 22 -6.16 -16.21 12.20
CA GLU A 22 -4.90 -16.94 11.96
C GLU A 22 -3.84 -16.08 11.31
N LEU A 23 -4.25 -15.15 10.42
CA LEU A 23 -3.32 -14.18 9.84
C LEU A 23 -2.77 -13.22 10.89
N ALA A 24 -3.64 -12.70 11.77
CA ALA A 24 -3.21 -11.80 12.85
C ALA A 24 -2.25 -12.50 13.81
N GLU A 25 -2.52 -13.76 14.18
CA GLU A 25 -1.61 -14.56 15.01
C GLU A 25 -0.25 -14.77 14.33
N LYS A 26 -0.23 -15.17 13.06
CA LYS A 26 1.02 -15.38 12.31
C LYS A 26 1.86 -14.10 12.23
N LEU A 27 1.23 -12.94 12.00
CA LEU A 27 1.92 -11.64 11.99
C LEU A 27 2.49 -11.32 13.37
N THR A 28 1.73 -11.58 14.44
CA THR A 28 2.19 -11.36 15.82
C THR A 28 3.38 -12.26 16.15
N TYR A 29 3.33 -13.54 15.78
CA TYR A 29 4.46 -14.47 15.96
C TYR A 29 5.71 -14.04 15.12
N ALA A 30 5.50 -13.39 13.99
CA ALA A 30 6.58 -12.82 13.19
C ALA A 30 7.14 -11.50 13.73
N GLY A 31 6.65 -11.04 14.89
CA GLY A 31 7.11 -9.80 15.54
C GLY A 31 6.34 -8.55 15.13
N LEU A 32 5.20 -8.71 14.45
CA LEU A 32 4.29 -7.62 14.13
C LEU A 32 3.02 -7.75 14.96
N GLU A 33 3.00 -7.08 16.11
CA GLU A 33 1.80 -7.06 16.95
C GLU A 33 0.58 -6.66 16.11
N THR A 34 -0.37 -7.60 15.99
CA THR A 34 -1.52 -7.43 15.11
C THR A 34 -2.80 -7.83 15.81
N GLN A 35 -3.83 -7.00 15.70
CA GLN A 35 -5.14 -7.23 16.25
C GLN A 35 -6.22 -7.10 15.17
N LEU A 36 -7.36 -7.76 15.40
CA LEU A 36 -8.54 -7.59 14.55
C LEU A 36 -9.43 -6.50 15.12
N VAL A 37 -9.83 -5.59 14.27
CA VAL A 37 -10.74 -4.49 14.63
C VAL A 37 -11.87 -4.43 13.61
N GLU A 38 -13.10 -4.45 14.09
CA GLU A 38 -14.27 -4.23 13.24
C GLU A 38 -14.72 -2.77 13.35
N LYS A 39 -14.84 -2.10 12.20
CA LYS A 39 -15.36 -0.73 12.08
C LYS A 39 -16.35 -0.64 10.92
N LYS A 40 -17.56 -0.14 11.19
CA LYS A 40 -18.59 0.06 10.16
C LYS A 40 -18.81 -1.19 9.29
N SER A 41 -18.93 -2.35 9.93
CA SER A 41 -19.11 -3.66 9.28
C SER A 41 -17.97 -4.08 8.34
N CYS A 42 -16.82 -3.44 8.46
CA CYS A 42 -15.59 -3.83 7.77
C CYS A 42 -14.56 -4.33 8.76
N LEU A 43 -13.90 -5.43 8.41
CA LEU A 43 -12.84 -6.03 9.21
C LEU A 43 -11.48 -5.46 8.80
N TYR A 44 -10.73 -5.02 9.79
CA TYR A 44 -9.37 -4.47 9.64
C TYR A 44 -8.38 -5.30 10.45
N LEU A 45 -7.17 -5.39 9.92
CA LEU A 45 -6.00 -5.70 10.73
C LEU A 45 -5.40 -4.39 11.22
N GLU A 46 -5.29 -4.26 12.52
CA GLU A 46 -4.54 -3.19 13.17
C GLU A 46 -3.14 -3.70 13.47
N VAL A 47 -2.17 -3.15 12.76
CA VAL A 47 -0.77 -3.57 12.83
C VAL A 47 0.05 -2.49 13.53
N ASN A 48 0.84 -2.88 14.52
CA ASN A 48 1.77 -2.02 15.24
C ASN A 48 3.21 -2.34 14.84
N PRO A 49 3.76 -1.71 13.79
CA PRO A 49 5.13 -1.95 13.36
C PRO A 49 6.12 -1.40 14.38
N LEU A 50 7.26 -2.07 14.50
CA LEU A 50 8.37 -1.59 15.32
C LEU A 50 8.92 -0.27 14.76
N PRO A 51 9.40 0.64 15.61
CA PRO A 51 9.90 1.96 15.19
C PRO A 51 11.03 1.93 14.16
N ASN A 52 11.81 0.86 14.12
CA ASN A 52 12.92 0.66 13.18
C ASN A 52 12.47 0.09 11.82
N ARG A 53 11.19 -0.28 11.66
CA ARG A 53 10.60 -0.85 10.44
C ARG A 53 9.77 0.21 9.71
N VAL A 54 10.45 1.22 9.18
CA VAL A 54 9.80 2.32 8.43
C VAL A 54 9.09 1.81 7.15
N ASP A 55 9.59 0.75 6.56
CA ASP A 55 8.96 0.05 5.43
C ASP A 55 7.53 -0.40 5.73
N LEU A 56 7.22 -0.74 6.98
CA LEU A 56 5.90 -1.19 7.42
C LEU A 56 4.94 -0.05 7.80
N THR A 57 5.32 1.21 7.59
CA THR A 57 4.45 2.35 7.88
C THR A 57 3.36 2.60 6.83
N CYS A 58 3.30 1.77 5.81
CA CYS A 58 2.27 1.83 4.75
C CYS A 58 1.72 0.44 4.41
N TRP A 59 0.53 0.42 3.81
CA TRP A 59 -0.13 -0.83 3.42
C TRP A 59 0.72 -1.71 2.49
N LYS A 60 1.45 -1.08 1.58
CA LYS A 60 2.32 -1.82 0.64
C LYS A 60 3.42 -2.59 1.36
N GLY A 61 4.04 -2.00 2.36
CA GLY A 61 5.06 -2.67 3.17
C GLY A 61 4.47 -3.87 3.92
N ILE A 62 3.30 -3.70 4.54
CA ILE A 62 2.61 -4.79 5.24
C ILE A 62 2.22 -5.91 4.25
N VAL A 63 1.74 -5.57 3.04
CA VAL A 63 1.44 -6.56 2.00
C VAL A 63 2.69 -7.36 1.62
N GLN A 64 3.85 -6.71 1.48
CA GLN A 64 5.11 -7.40 1.17
C GLN A 64 5.55 -8.32 2.32
N GLU A 65 5.40 -7.89 3.55
CA GLU A 65 5.71 -8.71 4.73
C GLU A 65 4.82 -9.97 4.78
N ILE A 66 3.51 -9.81 4.60
CA ILE A 66 2.56 -10.93 4.54
C ILE A 66 2.91 -11.88 3.39
N LYS A 67 3.28 -11.33 2.23
CA LYS A 67 3.70 -12.11 1.07
C LYS A 67 4.89 -13.02 1.38
N ILE A 68 5.90 -12.48 2.07
CA ILE A 68 7.11 -13.23 2.46
C ILE A 68 6.75 -14.26 3.53
N LEU A 69 6.01 -13.84 4.55
CA LEU A 69 5.65 -14.71 5.69
C LEU A 69 4.81 -15.92 5.27
N LEU A 70 3.92 -15.75 4.30
CA LEU A 70 3.01 -16.80 3.84
C LEU A 70 3.46 -17.47 2.54
N ASP A 71 4.61 -17.08 2.00
CA ASP A 71 5.12 -17.55 0.69
C ASP A 71 4.03 -17.47 -0.40
N CYS A 72 3.26 -16.38 -0.40
CA CYS A 72 2.16 -16.20 -1.34
C CYS A 72 2.51 -15.18 -2.43
N SER A 73 1.85 -15.27 -3.58
CA SER A 73 2.08 -14.35 -4.68
C SER A 73 1.17 -13.12 -4.61
N GLU A 74 1.70 -12.00 -5.10
CA GLU A 74 0.97 -10.75 -5.24
C GLU A 74 0.11 -10.78 -6.51
N LYS A 75 -1.13 -10.30 -6.41
CA LYS A 75 -1.96 -10.10 -7.59
C LYS A 75 -1.45 -8.89 -8.35
N THR A 76 -0.95 -9.11 -9.56
CA THR A 76 -0.47 -8.04 -10.41
C THR A 76 -1.63 -7.17 -10.87
N PHE A 77 -1.62 -5.91 -10.45
CA PHE A 77 -2.43 -4.90 -11.12
C PHE A 77 -1.68 -4.47 -12.38
N ASN A 78 -2.27 -4.70 -13.54
CA ASN A 78 -1.76 -4.14 -14.78
C ASN A 78 -1.89 -2.61 -14.73
N LEU A 79 -0.88 -1.96 -14.18
CA LEU A 79 -0.74 -0.52 -14.31
C LEU A 79 -0.37 -0.24 -15.76
N THR A 80 -1.37 0.10 -16.57
CA THR A 80 -1.11 0.64 -17.90
C THR A 80 -0.29 1.92 -17.71
N SER A 81 0.94 1.91 -18.22
CA SER A 81 1.77 3.10 -18.21
C SER A 81 0.99 4.28 -18.81
N PRO A 82 0.90 5.40 -18.12
CA PRO A 82 0.19 6.54 -18.65
C PRO A 82 0.79 6.92 -20.01
N LYS A 83 -0.06 7.12 -21.02
CA LYS A 83 0.40 7.56 -22.34
C LYS A 83 1.07 8.93 -22.18
N THR A 84 2.37 8.98 -22.33
CA THR A 84 3.12 10.24 -22.31
C THR A 84 2.69 11.11 -23.47
N SER A 85 2.16 12.28 -23.18
CA SER A 85 1.86 13.26 -24.23
C SER A 85 3.15 13.86 -24.76
N LYS A 86 3.34 13.84 -26.09
CA LYS A 86 4.44 14.56 -26.75
C LYS A 86 4.31 16.08 -26.65
N LYS A 87 3.16 16.59 -26.22
CA LYS A 87 2.88 18.04 -26.10
C LYS A 87 3.43 18.53 -24.77
N LYS A 88 4.45 19.38 -24.80
CA LYS A 88 4.95 20.09 -23.60
C LYS A 88 3.83 21.00 -23.08
N LEU A 89 3.22 20.64 -21.95
CA LEU A 89 2.16 21.42 -21.33
C LEU A 89 2.72 22.47 -20.35
N PHE A 90 3.95 22.29 -19.92
CA PHE A 90 4.67 23.19 -19.02
C PHE A 90 6.18 22.99 -19.22
N SER A 91 6.96 23.97 -18.81
CA SER A 91 8.42 23.89 -18.73
C SER A 91 8.86 24.09 -17.28
N VAL A 92 9.91 23.41 -16.88
CA VAL A 92 10.52 23.55 -15.56
C VAL A 92 11.97 24.01 -15.78
N SER A 93 12.39 25.05 -15.08
CA SER A 93 13.79 25.42 -14.99
C SER A 93 14.26 25.36 -13.54
N ILE A 94 15.44 24.79 -13.32
CA ILE A 94 16.06 24.70 -12.00
C ILE A 94 17.08 25.83 -11.90
N ALA A 95 16.82 26.80 -11.02
CA ALA A 95 17.67 27.99 -10.83
C ALA A 95 18.73 27.81 -9.74
N THR A 96 18.81 26.65 -9.10
CA THR A 96 19.76 26.37 -8.01
C THR A 96 20.60 25.13 -8.29
N LYS A 97 21.86 25.16 -7.89
CA LYS A 97 22.77 23.99 -7.94
C LYS A 97 22.46 22.93 -6.88
N ASN A 98 21.65 23.25 -5.87
CA ASN A 98 21.32 22.36 -4.78
C ASN A 98 20.20 21.35 -5.10
N CYS A 99 19.49 21.55 -6.23
CA CYS A 99 18.47 20.62 -6.69
C CYS A 99 19.02 19.80 -7.86
N LEU A 100 19.49 18.59 -7.57
CA LEU A 100 20.12 17.72 -8.56
C LEU A 100 19.10 17.07 -9.50
N THR A 101 17.88 16.82 -9.03
CA THR A 101 16.82 16.18 -9.80
C THR A 101 15.46 16.72 -9.37
N PHE A 102 14.60 17.01 -10.32
CA PHE A 102 13.23 17.45 -10.07
C PHE A 102 12.27 16.77 -11.04
N GLY A 103 11.21 16.18 -10.52
CA GLY A 103 10.15 15.55 -11.28
C GLY A 103 8.82 16.26 -11.08
N LEU A 104 8.10 16.55 -12.16
CA LEU A 104 6.77 17.15 -12.12
C LEU A 104 5.80 16.35 -12.97
N GLY A 105 4.62 16.06 -12.40
CA GLY A 105 3.52 15.41 -13.08
C GLY A 105 2.28 16.30 -13.11
N LEU A 106 1.58 16.33 -14.24
CA LEU A 106 0.28 17.00 -14.37
C LEU A 106 -0.81 15.96 -14.59
N VAL A 107 -1.77 15.93 -13.69
CA VAL A 107 -2.96 15.09 -13.81
C VAL A 107 -4.16 15.99 -14.14
N LYS A 108 -4.87 15.68 -15.24
CA LYS A 108 -6.04 16.44 -15.70
C LYS A 108 -7.30 15.60 -15.54
N ASN A 109 -8.47 16.28 -15.57
CA ASN A 109 -9.78 15.66 -15.54
C ASN A 109 -10.01 14.78 -14.30
N ILE A 110 -9.49 15.19 -13.17
CA ILE A 110 -9.72 14.51 -11.89
C ILE A 110 -11.18 14.69 -11.50
N LYS A 111 -11.87 13.57 -11.31
CA LYS A 111 -13.19 13.57 -10.66
C LYS A 111 -12.99 13.27 -9.20
N ILE A 112 -13.30 14.23 -8.34
CA ILE A 112 -13.29 14.04 -6.90
C ILE A 112 -14.46 13.10 -6.55
N LYS A 113 -14.13 11.96 -5.98
CA LYS A 113 -15.06 10.94 -5.48
C LYS A 113 -14.66 10.54 -4.08
N THR A 114 -15.55 9.82 -3.40
CA THR A 114 -15.19 9.13 -2.16
C THR A 114 -13.99 8.22 -2.42
N SER A 115 -13.04 8.18 -1.47
CA SER A 115 -11.87 7.30 -1.58
C SER A 115 -12.32 5.86 -1.84
N PRO A 116 -11.82 5.17 -2.86
CA PRO A 116 -12.03 3.75 -3.00
C PRO A 116 -11.30 3.05 -1.85
N ILE A 117 -12.02 2.30 -1.07
CA ILE A 117 -11.47 1.40 -0.04
C ILE A 117 -11.25 0.03 -0.67
#